data_e08ffa0c61fe56de3556c915eb18592a
#
_entry.id   e08ffa0c61fe56de3556c915eb18592a
#
_cell.length_a   1.000
_cell.length_b   1.000
_cell.length_c   1.000
_cell.angle_alpha   90.00
_cell.angle_beta   90.00
_cell.angle_gamma   90.00
#
_symmetry.space_group_name_H-M   'P 1'
#
loop_
_entity.id
_entity.type
_entity.pdbx_description
1 polymer ?
#
loop_
_entity_poly.entity_id
_entity_poly.type
_entity_poly.pdbx_seq_one_letter_code
_entity_poly.pdbx_strand_id
1 'polypeptide(L)' 'MNFEEKIKELQGITTKMEDANLSMSDGVKLYEQGVLIAKECYEELNSVKGKINVIRQDLEKYREESLD' A
#
# COMPACT_ATOMS: atom_id res chain seq x y z
N MET A 1 2.45 1.12 -13.07
CA MET A 1 1.22 1.40 -12.32
C MET A 1 1.58 2.09 -11.02
N ASN A 2 0.97 3.23 -10.71
CA ASN A 2 1.28 3.97 -9.50
C ASN A 2 0.43 3.50 -8.31
N PHE A 3 0.76 4.00 -7.12
CA PHE A 3 0.10 3.61 -5.87
C PHE A 3 -1.41 3.94 -5.90
N GLU A 4 -1.78 5.10 -6.43
CA GLU A 4 -3.20 5.51 -6.51
C GLU A 4 -4.01 4.58 -7.40
N GLU A 5 -3.44 4.14 -8.51
CA GLU A 5 -4.10 3.19 -9.40
C GLU A 5 -4.30 1.84 -8.73
N LYS A 6 -3.31 1.39 -7.95
CA LYS A 6 -3.42 0.13 -7.19
C LYS A 6 -4.52 0.20 -6.15
N ILE A 7 -4.64 1.33 -5.45
CA ILE A 7 -5.71 1.53 -4.46
C ILE A 7 -7.08 1.51 -5.15
N LYS A 8 -7.22 2.13 -6.31
CA LYS A 8 -8.46 2.09 -7.08
C LYS A 8 -8.82 0.67 -7.52
N GLU A 9 -7.84 -0.11 -7.94
CA GLU A 9 -8.06 -1.52 -8.28
C GLU A 9 -8.54 -2.32 -7.07
N LEU A 10 -7.93 -2.11 -5.90
CA LEU A 10 -8.37 -2.75 -4.66
C LEU A 10 -9.80 -2.39 -4.32
N GLN A 11 -10.17 -1.12 -4.45
CA GLN A 11 -11.53 -0.66 -4.21
C GLN A 11 -12.52 -1.33 -5.16
N GLY A 12 -12.15 -1.47 -6.44
CA GLY A 12 -12.96 -2.17 -7.44
C GLY A 12 -13.15 -3.64 -7.10
N ILE A 13 -12.09 -4.31 -6.65
CA ILE A 13 -12.15 -5.71 -6.23
C ILE A 13 -13.05 -5.86 -5.01
N THR A 14 -12.92 -4.99 -4.02
CA THR A 14 -13.75 -4.99 -2.82
C THR A 14 -15.23 -4.84 -3.17
N THR A 15 -15.54 -3.91 -4.08
CA THR A 15 -16.90 -3.70 -4.55
C THR A 15 -17.47 -4.94 -5.21
N LYS A 16 -16.69 -5.60 -6.05
CA LYS A 16 -17.11 -6.86 -6.69
C LYS A 16 -17.33 -7.97 -5.68
N MET A 17 -16.52 -8.03 -4.63
CA MET A 17 -16.65 -9.04 -3.58
C MET A 17 -17.90 -8.83 -2.71
N GLU A 18 -18.47 -7.63 -2.70
CA GLU A 18 -19.70 -7.33 -1.98
C GLU A 18 -20.95 -7.77 -2.74
N ASP A 19 -20.83 -8.21 -3.98
CA ASP A 19 -21.97 -8.68 -4.77
C ASP A 19 -22.55 -9.96 -4.18
N ALA A 20 -23.83 -9.92 -3.84
CA ALA A 20 -24.54 -11.04 -3.23
C ALA A 20 -24.66 -12.26 -4.17
N ASN A 21 -24.52 -12.05 -5.48
CA ASN A 21 -24.60 -13.10 -6.48
C ASN A 21 -23.26 -13.69 -6.87
N LEU A 22 -22.20 -13.27 -6.21
CA LEU A 22 -20.85 -13.73 -6.50
C LEU A 22 -20.70 -15.22 -6.16
N SER A 23 -20.19 -16.01 -7.13
CA SER A 23 -19.88 -17.40 -6.86
C SER A 23 -18.67 -17.52 -5.94
N MET A 24 -18.58 -18.65 -5.22
CA MET A 24 -17.43 -18.90 -4.36
C MET A 24 -16.13 -18.92 -5.17
N SER A 25 -16.14 -19.53 -6.34
CA SER A 25 -14.97 -19.59 -7.23
C SER A 25 -14.50 -18.21 -7.64
N ASP A 26 -15.43 -17.33 -8.04
CA ASP A 26 -15.10 -15.96 -8.43
C ASP A 26 -14.64 -15.14 -7.23
N GLY A 27 -15.24 -15.38 -6.07
CA GLY A 27 -14.81 -14.74 -4.82
C GLY A 27 -13.37 -15.05 -4.46
N VAL A 28 -12.98 -16.32 -4.58
CA VAL A 28 -11.58 -16.74 -4.33
C VAL A 28 -10.62 -16.08 -5.31
N LYS A 29 -10.98 -16.01 -6.59
CA LYS A 29 -10.14 -15.35 -7.60
C LYS A 29 -9.96 -13.86 -7.30
N LEU A 30 -11.03 -13.17 -6.93
CA LEU A 30 -10.98 -11.76 -6.56
C LEU A 30 -10.12 -11.56 -5.32
N TYR A 31 -10.27 -12.42 -4.34
CA TYR A 31 -9.46 -12.38 -3.12
C TYR A 31 -7.97 -12.51 -3.45
N GLU A 32 -7.61 -13.49 -4.28
CA GLU A 32 -6.22 -13.68 -4.69
C GLU A 32 -5.66 -12.45 -5.41
N GLN A 33 -6.44 -11.86 -6.32
CA GLN A 33 -6.05 -10.63 -7.00
C GLN A 33 -5.84 -9.49 -6.01
N GLY A 34 -6.75 -9.34 -5.07
CA GLY A 34 -6.67 -8.30 -4.03
C GLY A 34 -5.42 -8.46 -3.16
N VAL A 35 -5.10 -9.68 -2.77
CA VAL A 35 -3.91 -9.98 -1.97
C VAL A 35 -2.63 -9.59 -2.70
N LEU A 36 -2.54 -9.89 -4.00
CA LEU A 36 -1.37 -9.51 -4.80
C LEU A 36 -1.21 -8.00 -4.88
N ILE A 37 -2.29 -7.28 -5.13
CA ILE A 37 -2.26 -5.82 -5.21
C ILE A 37 -1.93 -5.22 -3.84
N ALA A 38 -2.51 -5.75 -2.77
CA ALA A 38 -2.23 -5.30 -1.41
C ALA A 38 -0.76 -5.50 -1.05
N LYS A 39 -0.16 -6.61 -1.48
CA LYS A 39 1.26 -6.87 -1.27
C LYS A 39 2.12 -5.83 -1.98
N GLU A 40 1.79 -5.49 -3.22
CA GLU A 40 2.50 -4.45 -3.95
C GLU A 40 2.39 -3.08 -3.27
N CYS A 41 1.20 -2.74 -2.77
CA CYS A 41 0.99 -1.51 -2.01
C CYS A 41 1.82 -1.50 -0.73
N TYR A 42 1.86 -2.61 -0.02
CA TYR A 42 2.64 -2.75 1.21
C TYR A 42 4.13 -2.53 0.94
N GLU A 43 4.64 -3.11 -0.14
CA GLU A 43 6.04 -2.95 -0.53
C GLU A 43 6.37 -1.50 -0.85
N GLU A 44 5.48 -0.79 -1.55
CA GLU A 44 5.66 0.63 -1.83
C GLU A 44 5.64 1.47 -0.56
N LEU A 45 4.73 1.18 0.36
CA LEU A 45 4.64 1.89 1.63
C LEU A 45 5.90 1.67 2.47
N ASN A 46 6.43 0.46 2.48
CA ASN A 46 7.68 0.17 3.18
C ASN A 46 8.85 0.94 2.59
N SER A 47 8.91 1.06 1.26
CA SER A 47 9.95 1.85 0.60
C SER A 47 9.87 3.31 1.00
N VAL A 48 8.67 3.89 1.01
CA VAL A 48 8.44 5.28 1.42
C VAL A 48 8.80 5.46 2.89
N LYS A 49 8.39 4.53 3.74
CA LYS A 49 8.70 4.55 5.17
C LYS A 49 10.21 4.58 5.41
N GLY A 50 10.96 3.77 4.66
CA GLY A 50 12.41 3.76 4.74
C GLY A 50 13.02 5.11 4.38
N LYS A 51 12.52 5.75 3.32
CA LYS A 51 12.97 7.09 2.90
C LYS A 51 12.64 8.14 3.95
N ILE A 52 11.46 8.07 4.55
CA ILE A 52 11.07 8.99 5.62
C ILE A 52 11.98 8.84 6.83
N ASN A 53 12.35 7.61 7.19
CA ASN A 53 13.26 7.36 8.30
C ASN A 53 14.64 7.96 8.06
N VAL A 54 15.17 7.86 6.84
CA VAL A 54 16.45 8.48 6.46
C VAL A 54 16.38 10.00 6.61
N ILE A 55 15.31 10.61 6.10
CA ILE A 55 15.11 12.06 6.21
C ILE A 55 15.02 12.48 7.67
N ARG A 56 14.32 11.72 8.49
CA ARG A 56 14.19 11.99 9.93
C ARG A 56 15.54 11.97 10.63
N GLN A 57 16.39 11.00 10.33
CA GLN A 57 17.74 10.90 10.89
C GLN A 57 18.59 12.10 10.47
N ASP A 58 18.51 12.50 9.22
CA ASP A 58 19.24 13.66 8.71
C ASP A 58 18.79 14.94 9.41
N LEU A 59 17.49 15.11 9.62
CA LEU A 59 16.95 16.27 10.32
C LEU A 59 17.37 16.31 11.79
N GLU A 60 17.38 15.18 12.47
CA GLU A 60 17.84 15.09 13.86
C GLU A 60 19.31 15.48 13.98
N LYS A 61 20.13 14.99 13.07
CA LYS A 61 21.55 15.33 13.03
C LYS A 61 21.76 16.81 12.79
N TYR A 62 21.04 17.41 11.84
CA TYR A 62 21.10 18.85 11.58
C TYR A 62 20.71 19.66 12.82
N ARG A 63 19.66 19.22 13.50
CA ARG A 63 19.16 19.86 14.71
C ARG A 63 20.19 19.86 15.83
N GLU A 64 20.88 18.75 16.05
CA GLU A 64 21.95 18.64 17.04
C GLU A 64 23.12 19.58 16.72
N GLU A 65 23.52 19.63 15.46
CA GLU A 65 24.60 20.52 15.00
C GLU A 65 24.22 21.99 15.13
N SER A 66 22.96 22.34 14.94
CA SER A 66 22.47 23.72 15.03
C SER A 66 22.39 24.24 16.46
N LEU A 67 22.21 23.35 17.43
CA LEU A 67 22.10 23.72 18.85
C LEU A 67 23.42 23.96 19.52
N ASP A 68 24.49 23.52 18.89
CA ASP A 68 25.87 23.78 19.40
C ASP A 68 26.39 25.12 18.84
#